data_1d6401e45e5078d4341faf22c44fe32c
#
_entry.id   1d6401e45e5078d4341faf22c44fe32c
#
_cell.length_a   1.000
_cell.length_b   1.000
_cell.length_c   1.000
_cell.angle_alpha   90.00
_cell.angle_beta   90.00
_cell.angle_gamma   90.00
#
_symmetry.space_group_name_H-M   'P 1'
#
loop_
_entity.id
_entity.type
_entity.pdbx_description
1 polymer ?
#
loop_
_entity_poly.entity_id
_entity_poly.type
_entity_poly.pdbx_seq_one_letter_code
_entity_poly.pdbx_strand_id
1 'polypeptide(L)'
;MSSFRVNVTAVNIRDQQRTTPPIEALVDTGSELTWLPADVLQSAGIVPVRTSSFQTATGQTISRPVGYAILRAEGFETIDEVVFAEPGDMTLLGVRTLEGFSVTVDSIGHRFVARATIVAFWRNH
;
A
#
# COMPACT_ATOMS: atom_id res chain seq x y z
N MET A 1 11.37 -4.13 17.82
CA MET A 1 10.16 -3.73 17.06
C MET A 1 9.54 -4.96 16.47
N SER A 2 8.27 -5.20 16.72
CA SER A 2 7.62 -6.35 16.11
C SER A 2 6.96 -5.93 14.80
N SER A 3 7.05 -6.78 13.81
CA SER A 3 6.41 -6.60 12.51
C SER A 3 5.33 -7.66 12.35
N PHE A 4 4.35 -7.37 11.52
CA PHE A 4 3.26 -8.29 11.27
C PHE A 4 2.77 -8.15 9.84
N ARG A 5 2.02 -9.16 9.40
CA ARG A 5 1.49 -9.20 8.05
C ARG A 5 -0.02 -9.05 8.07
N VAL A 6 -0.53 -8.45 7.01
CA VAL A 6 -1.97 -8.33 6.77
C VAL A 6 -2.25 -8.74 5.34
N ASN A 7 -3.49 -9.11 5.07
CA ASN A 7 -3.93 -9.38 3.71
C ASN A 7 -4.37 -8.08 3.05
N VAL A 8 -3.80 -7.80 1.88
CA VAL A 8 -4.10 -6.61 1.09
C VAL A 8 -4.73 -7.05 -0.22
N THR A 9 -5.77 -6.38 -0.65
CA THR A 9 -6.29 -6.53 -2.00
C THR A 9 -6.10 -5.22 -2.75
N ALA A 10 -5.78 -5.32 -4.03
CA ALA A 10 -5.69 -4.17 -4.92
C ALA A 10 -6.83 -4.26 -5.93
N VAL A 11 -7.57 -3.19 -6.07
CA VAL A 11 -8.75 -3.10 -6.93
C VAL A 11 -8.45 -2.16 -8.08
N ASN A 12 -8.80 -2.58 -9.28
CA ASN A 12 -8.66 -1.77 -10.48
C ASN A 12 -9.58 -0.55 -10.38
N ILE A 13 -9.02 0.66 -10.50
CA ILE A 13 -9.78 1.90 -10.36
C ILE A 13 -10.84 2.03 -11.46
N ARG A 14 -10.52 1.58 -12.68
CA ARG A 14 -11.41 1.71 -13.83
C ARG A 14 -12.49 0.65 -13.89
N ASP A 15 -12.24 -0.50 -13.27
CA ASP A 15 -13.18 -1.61 -13.23
C ASP A 15 -13.06 -2.27 -11.86
N GLN A 16 -13.91 -1.83 -10.93
CA GLN A 16 -13.83 -2.26 -9.54
C GLN A 16 -14.31 -3.69 -9.31
N GLN A 17 -14.78 -4.37 -10.34
CA GLN A 17 -15.04 -5.80 -10.27
C GLN A 17 -13.74 -6.61 -10.45
N ARG A 18 -12.69 -5.99 -10.97
CA ARG A 18 -11.39 -6.61 -11.12
C ARG A 18 -10.54 -6.31 -9.89
N THR A 19 -10.29 -7.32 -9.12
CA THR A 19 -9.53 -7.22 -7.88
C THR A 19 -8.55 -8.38 -7.79
N THR A 20 -7.43 -8.16 -7.13
CA THR A 20 -6.49 -9.24 -6.83
C THR A 20 -7.08 -10.17 -5.78
N PRO A 21 -6.61 -11.43 -5.70
CA PRO A 21 -6.82 -12.20 -4.49
C PRO A 21 -6.09 -11.52 -3.31
N PRO A 22 -6.40 -11.92 -2.07
CA PRO A 22 -5.66 -11.39 -0.91
C PRO A 22 -4.16 -11.67 -1.05
N ILE A 23 -3.36 -10.64 -0.79
CA ILE A 23 -1.90 -10.70 -0.86
C ILE A 23 -1.36 -10.46 0.54
N GLU A 24 -0.60 -11.39 1.06
CA GLU A 24 0.01 -11.20 2.37
C GLU A 24 1.16 -10.22 2.27
N ALA A 25 1.08 -9.11 2.99
CA ALA A 25 2.07 -8.02 2.97
C ALA A 25 2.56 -7.71 4.37
N LEU A 26 3.85 -7.44 4.49
CA LEU A 26 4.46 -6.99 5.73
C LEU A 26 4.11 -5.52 5.95
N VAL A 27 3.59 -5.19 7.12
CA VAL A 27 3.34 -3.79 7.49
C VAL A 27 4.69 -3.15 7.81
N ASP A 28 5.09 -2.17 7.01
CA ASP A 28 6.42 -1.56 7.10
C ASP A 28 6.30 -0.04 7.12
N THR A 29 6.36 0.53 8.32
CA THR A 29 6.30 1.99 8.50
C THR A 29 7.58 2.69 8.07
N GLY A 30 8.64 1.95 7.75
CA GLY A 30 9.87 2.48 7.17
C GLY A 30 9.83 2.58 5.65
N SER A 31 8.83 1.98 5.01
CA SER A 31 8.64 2.07 3.56
C SER A 31 7.61 3.14 3.23
N GLU A 32 7.93 4.02 2.30
CA GLU A 32 7.00 5.06 1.86
C GLU A 32 5.84 4.47 1.08
N LEU A 33 6.14 3.65 0.09
CA LEU A 33 5.15 3.09 -0.82
C LEU A 33 4.85 1.63 -0.51
N THR A 34 3.69 1.20 -0.97
CA THR A 34 3.26 -0.19 -0.92
C THR A 34 3.80 -0.93 -2.14
N TRP A 35 4.33 -2.12 -1.93
CA TRP A 35 4.93 -2.98 -2.94
C TRP A 35 4.13 -4.28 -3.02
N LEU A 36 3.53 -4.56 -4.17
CA LEU A 36 2.78 -5.79 -4.40
C LEU A 36 3.29 -6.48 -5.66
N PRO A 37 3.21 -7.81 -5.76
CA PRO A 37 3.75 -8.54 -6.91
C PRO A 37 3.16 -8.06 -8.24
N ALA A 38 4.04 -7.81 -9.20
CA ALA A 38 3.65 -7.28 -10.51
C ALA A 38 2.66 -8.17 -11.24
N ASP A 39 2.88 -9.49 -11.22
CA ASP A 39 2.01 -10.44 -11.90
C ASP A 39 0.60 -10.46 -11.32
N VAL A 40 0.48 -10.31 -10.01
CA VAL A 40 -0.81 -10.28 -9.32
C VAL A 40 -1.56 -8.99 -9.67
N LEU A 41 -0.87 -7.85 -9.67
CA LEU A 41 -1.46 -6.57 -10.07
C LEU A 41 -1.94 -6.62 -11.52
N GLN A 42 -1.14 -7.19 -12.40
CA GLN A 42 -1.48 -7.34 -13.82
C GLN A 42 -2.72 -8.22 -14.00
N SER A 43 -2.87 -9.25 -13.18
CA SER A 43 -4.04 -10.15 -13.24
C SER A 43 -5.35 -9.40 -12.98
N ALA A 44 -5.32 -8.31 -12.23
CA ALA A 44 -6.48 -7.44 -11.99
C ALA A 44 -6.57 -6.30 -13.00
N GLY A 45 -5.74 -6.31 -14.05
CA GLY A 45 -5.75 -5.27 -15.07
C GLY A 45 -5.16 -3.94 -14.63
N ILE A 46 -4.47 -3.93 -13.50
CA ILE A 46 -3.79 -2.72 -13.02
C ILE A 46 -2.52 -2.56 -13.83
N VAL A 47 -2.36 -1.39 -14.46
CA VAL A 47 -1.22 -1.12 -15.33
C VAL A 47 -0.36 -0.01 -14.75
N PRO A 48 0.96 -0.08 -14.95
CA PRO A 48 1.83 0.99 -14.49
C PRO A 48 1.62 2.28 -15.28
N VAL A 49 1.86 3.40 -14.65
CA VAL A 49 1.76 4.73 -15.28
C VAL A 49 3.13 5.39 -15.43
N ARG A 50 4.13 4.88 -14.70
CA ARG A 50 5.50 5.38 -14.81
C ARG A 50 6.47 4.35 -14.23
N THR A 51 7.77 4.61 -14.45
CA THR A 51 8.85 3.88 -13.78
C THR A 51 9.53 4.83 -12.80
N SER A 52 9.80 4.35 -11.62
CA SER A 52 10.47 5.15 -10.58
C SER A 52 11.73 4.44 -10.08
N SER A 53 12.69 5.22 -9.62
CA SER A 53 13.90 4.71 -9.02
C SER A 53 13.77 4.69 -7.50
N PHE A 54 14.27 3.64 -6.89
CA PHE A 54 14.23 3.44 -5.44
C PHE A 54 15.62 3.08 -4.94
N GLN A 55 15.93 3.54 -3.75
CA GLN A 55 17.19 3.19 -3.11
C GLN A 55 16.96 2.09 -2.10
N THR A 56 17.75 1.01 -2.20
CA THR A 56 17.66 -0.11 -1.26
C THR A 56 18.41 0.22 0.02
N ALA A 57 18.24 -0.62 1.05
CA ALA A 57 18.96 -0.45 2.32
C ALA A 57 20.47 -0.54 2.18
N THR A 58 20.97 -1.20 1.13
CA THR A 58 22.41 -1.32 0.85
C THR A 58 22.94 -0.19 -0.04
N GLY A 59 22.09 0.78 -0.37
CA GLY A 59 22.46 1.93 -1.18
C GLY A 59 22.38 1.72 -2.69
N GLN A 60 21.92 0.55 -3.14
CA GLN A 60 21.73 0.31 -4.57
C GLN A 60 20.48 1.05 -5.07
N THR A 61 20.53 1.48 -6.32
CA THR A 61 19.39 2.07 -6.99
C THR A 61 18.74 1.01 -7.88
N ILE A 62 17.44 0.81 -7.71
CA ILE A 62 16.65 -0.10 -8.54
C ILE A 62 15.49 0.66 -9.16
N SER A 63 15.00 0.18 -10.30
CA SER A 63 13.86 0.79 -10.98
C SER A 63 12.69 -0.19 -10.99
N ARG A 64 11.50 0.32 -10.70
CA ARG A 64 10.27 -0.48 -10.72
C ARG A 64 9.14 0.32 -11.33
N PRO A 65 8.21 -0.34 -12.03
CA PRO A 65 6.99 0.31 -12.48
C PRO A 65 6.11 0.69 -11.29
N VAL A 66 5.37 1.77 -11.42
CA VAL A 66 4.43 2.26 -10.40
C VAL A 66 3.11 2.58 -11.06
N GLY A 67 2.02 2.18 -10.44
CA GLY A 67 0.68 2.49 -10.89
C GLY A 67 -0.20 2.90 -9.71
N TYR A 68 -1.50 3.04 -9.97
CA TYR A 68 -2.47 3.42 -8.96
C TYR A 68 -3.52 2.33 -8.81
N ALA A 69 -3.95 2.10 -7.59
CA ALA A 69 -5.00 1.12 -7.31
C ALA A 69 -5.77 1.55 -6.07
N ILE A 70 -6.95 0.99 -5.91
CA ILE A 70 -7.65 1.03 -4.63
C ILE A 70 -7.05 -0.08 -3.79
N LEU A 71 -6.46 0.27 -2.65
CA LEU A 71 -5.85 -0.68 -1.73
C LEU A 71 -6.77 -0.89 -0.54
N ARG A 72 -7.01 -2.16 -0.19
CA ARG A 72 -7.88 -2.54 0.93
C ARG A 72 -7.13 -3.47 1.85
N ALA A 73 -7.24 -3.23 3.15
CA ALA A 73 -6.70 -4.12 4.18
C ALA A 73 -7.44 -3.88 5.48
N GLU A 74 -7.78 -4.93 6.21
CA GLU A 74 -8.38 -4.86 7.55
C GLU A 74 -9.62 -3.97 7.63
N GLY A 75 -10.41 -3.91 6.54
CA GLY A 75 -11.61 -3.09 6.47
C GLY A 75 -11.38 -1.64 6.09
N PHE A 76 -10.15 -1.23 5.87
CA PHE A 76 -9.79 0.11 5.44
C PHE A 76 -9.53 0.14 3.93
N GLU A 77 -9.66 1.32 3.34
CA GLU A 77 -9.52 1.48 1.90
C GLU A 77 -8.93 2.86 1.58
N THR A 78 -8.07 2.91 0.58
CA THR A 78 -7.56 4.17 0.03
C THR A 78 -7.12 3.97 -1.42
N ILE A 79 -7.12 5.04 -2.20
CA ILE A 79 -6.49 5.04 -3.52
C ILE A 79 -5.05 5.51 -3.31
N ASP A 80 -4.09 4.73 -3.80
CA ASP A 80 -2.69 5.07 -3.60
C ASP A 80 -1.82 4.52 -4.72
N GLU A 81 -0.59 4.98 -4.74
CA GLU A 81 0.46 4.43 -5.59
C GLU A 81 0.83 3.04 -5.10
N VAL A 82 1.10 2.15 -6.05
CA VAL A 82 1.57 0.82 -5.75
C VAL A 82 2.75 0.49 -6.66
N VAL A 83 3.82 -0.02 -6.07
CA VAL A 83 5.01 -0.45 -6.80
C VAL A 83 4.82 -1.87 -7.27
N PHE A 84 5.11 -2.11 -8.55
CA PHE A 84 5.05 -3.45 -9.15
C PHE A 84 6.32 -4.20 -8.80
N ALA A 85 6.24 -5.01 -7.76
CA ALA A 85 7.39 -5.74 -7.23
C ALA A 85 7.76 -6.91 -8.14
N GLU A 86 9.05 -7.11 -8.32
CA GLU A 86 9.59 -8.26 -9.06
C GLU A 86 9.78 -9.45 -8.11
N PRO A 87 9.91 -10.67 -8.64
CA PRO A 87 10.27 -11.82 -7.81
C PRO A 87 11.56 -11.54 -7.05
N GLY A 88 11.55 -11.82 -5.75
CA GLY A 88 12.67 -11.51 -4.85
C GLY A 88 12.51 -10.19 -4.11
N ASP A 89 11.67 -9.29 -4.56
CA ASP A 89 11.35 -8.08 -3.81
C ASP A 89 10.42 -8.43 -2.66
N MET A 90 10.43 -7.59 -1.63
CA MET A 90 9.50 -7.77 -0.51
C MET A 90 8.10 -7.27 -0.89
N THR A 91 7.09 -7.89 -0.32
CA THR A 91 5.71 -7.46 -0.40
C THR A 91 5.42 -6.65 0.85
N LEU A 92 5.16 -5.36 0.69
CA LEU A 92 5.10 -4.40 1.79
C LEU A 92 3.85 -3.54 1.72
N LEU A 93 3.27 -3.25 2.88
CA LEU A 93 2.27 -2.22 3.04
C LEU A 93 2.96 -1.00 3.64
N GLY A 94 3.05 0.08 2.87
CA GLY A 94 3.85 1.25 3.21
C GLY A 94 3.07 2.34 3.94
N VAL A 95 3.81 3.35 4.41
CA VAL A 95 3.27 4.38 5.28
C VAL A 95 2.24 5.27 4.58
N ARG A 96 2.39 5.55 3.29
CA ARG A 96 1.40 6.36 2.57
C ARG A 96 0.04 5.69 2.53
N THR A 97 0.01 4.37 2.34
CA THR A 97 -1.25 3.63 2.37
C THR A 97 -1.87 3.67 3.76
N LEU A 98 -1.05 3.52 4.80
CA LEU A 98 -1.54 3.61 6.18
C LEU A 98 -2.11 4.99 6.49
N GLU A 99 -1.45 6.04 6.01
CA GLU A 99 -1.96 7.42 6.14
C GLU A 99 -3.28 7.60 5.37
N GLY A 100 -3.37 7.03 4.16
CA GLY A 100 -4.60 7.04 3.38
C GLY A 100 -5.74 6.32 4.07
N PHE A 101 -5.45 5.26 4.81
CA PHE A 101 -6.43 4.56 5.64
C PHE A 101 -6.85 5.37 6.87
N SER A 102 -6.12 6.43 7.21
CA SER A 102 -6.32 7.20 8.45
C SER A 102 -6.19 6.31 9.69
N VAL A 103 -5.12 5.54 9.75
CA VAL A 103 -4.85 4.64 10.87
C VAL A 103 -3.46 4.89 11.43
N THR A 104 -3.28 4.51 12.69
CA THR A 104 -1.98 4.30 13.29
C THR A 104 -1.76 2.79 13.45
N VAL A 105 -0.51 2.39 13.54
CA VAL A 105 -0.15 0.99 13.69
C VAL A 105 0.12 0.69 15.15
N ASP A 106 -0.62 -0.29 15.68
CA ASP A 106 -0.33 -0.87 17.00
C ASP A 106 0.58 -2.07 16.77
N SER A 107 1.90 -1.86 16.94
CA SER A 107 2.88 -2.92 16.68
C SER A 107 2.85 -4.02 17.73
N ILE A 108 2.30 -3.77 18.91
CA ILE A 108 2.19 -4.77 19.96
C ILE A 108 0.95 -5.63 19.73
N GLY A 109 -0.20 -4.99 19.45
CA GLY A 109 -1.44 -5.71 19.18
C GLY A 109 -1.55 -6.23 17.75
N HIS A 110 -0.61 -5.90 16.87
CA HIS A 110 -0.59 -6.29 15.44
C HIS A 110 -1.88 -5.91 14.73
N ARG A 111 -2.26 -4.64 14.86
CA ARG A 111 -3.51 -4.16 14.27
C ARG A 111 -3.41 -2.69 13.87
N PHE A 112 -4.37 -2.27 13.06
CA PHE A 112 -4.55 -0.86 12.73
C PHE A 112 -5.56 -0.26 13.69
N VAL A 113 -5.29 0.97 14.10
CA VAL A 113 -6.18 1.72 14.98
C VAL A 113 -6.64 2.95 14.20
N ALA A 114 -7.95 3.03 13.98
CA ALA A 114 -8.53 4.17 13.26
C ALA A 114 -8.31 5.46 14.05
N ARG A 115 -8.03 6.53 13.32
CA ARG A 115 -7.92 7.86 13.90
C ARG A 115 -8.89 8.80 13.18
N ALA A 116 -9.37 9.80 13.91
CA ALA A 116 -10.27 10.79 13.33
C ALA A 116 -9.49 11.70 12.37
N THR A 117 -10.12 12.02 11.24
CA THR A 117 -9.59 13.02 10.33
C THR A 117 -9.85 14.40 10.91
N ILE A 118 -8.80 15.23 10.98
CA ILE A 118 -8.90 16.56 11.50
C ILE A 118 -9.30 17.52 10.38
N VAL A 119 -10.36 18.29 10.60
CA VAL A 119 -10.73 19.39 9.71
C VAL A 119 -9.90 20.61 10.11
N ALA A 120 -8.92 20.95 9.27
CA ALA A 120 -7.96 22.00 9.58
C ALA A 120 -8.60 23.37 9.71
N PHE A 121 -9.73 23.58 9.05
CA PHE A 121 -10.46 24.83 9.13
C PHE A 121 -11.93 24.54 9.35
N TRP A 122 -12.42 24.90 10.51
CA TRP A 122 -13.83 24.77 10.83
C TRP A 122 -14.34 26.05 11.48
N ARG A 123 -15.44 26.56 10.98
CA ARG A 123 -16.08 27.76 11.53
C ARG A 123 -17.50 27.42 11.89
N ASN A 124 -17.84 27.70 13.11
CA ASN A 124 -19.20 27.56 13.59
C ASN A 124 -19.72 28.93 13.98
N HIS A 125 -20.60 29.47 13.17
CA HIS A 125 -21.19 30.79 13.39
C HIS A 125 -22.68 30.70 13.54
#